data_954b8af82aa879405153f55aab13510f
#
_entry.id   954b8af82aa879405153f55aab13510f
#
_cell.length_a   1.000
_cell.length_b   1.000
_cell.length_c   1.000
_cell.angle_alpha   90.00
_cell.angle_beta   90.00
_cell.angle_gamma   90.00
#
_symmetry.space_group_name_H-M   'P 1'
#
loop_
_entity.id
_entity.type
_entity.pdbx_description
1 polymer ?
#
loop_
_entity_poly.entity_id
_entity_poly.type
_entity_poly.pdbx_seq_one_letter_code
_entity_poly.pdbx_strand_id
1 'polypeptide(L)'
;MQINDFPFKAVLWDMDGTLIDSEPIWIGEERRIMESLGATWSKEDALYCIGGPMSRVDAYMRSKLPENKREEFSEYDLTRILLNSMVERFKTDVPFSPGAKELIDQMYEAAIPMALVTASSRAIMQGALKSIGTHYFKTTISDADVERSKPDPQGYQLAASTIGVPIQDCLVIEDSITGSTAAIASGAYLLGITHSGPLPSAEKVCHVENLIALELSGIVELFQPLLVKN
;
A
#
# COMPACT_ATOMS: atom_id res chain seq x y z
N MET A 1 2.60 -7.26 26.35
CA MET A 1 1.12 -7.29 26.26
C MET A 1 0.71 -8.73 25.98
N GLN A 2 -0.30 -9.29 26.65
CA GLN A 2 -0.84 -10.59 26.24
C GLN A 2 -1.75 -10.39 25.02
N ILE A 3 -1.83 -11.39 24.11
CA ILE A 3 -2.71 -11.36 22.90
C ILE A 3 -4.15 -10.95 23.25
N ASN A 4 -4.63 -11.29 24.44
CA ASN A 4 -5.99 -11.01 24.92
C ASN A 4 -6.28 -9.50 25.14
N ASP A 5 -5.25 -8.65 25.14
CA ASP A 5 -5.41 -7.22 25.38
C ASP A 5 -5.47 -6.40 24.06
N PHE A 6 -5.16 -7.00 22.91
CA PHE A 6 -5.27 -6.33 21.61
C PHE A 6 -6.70 -6.45 21.10
N PRO A 7 -7.39 -5.32 20.83
CA PRO A 7 -8.84 -5.33 20.61
C PRO A 7 -9.27 -5.85 19.24
N PHE A 8 -8.34 -5.99 18.29
CA PHE A 8 -8.62 -6.43 16.93
C PHE A 8 -8.21 -7.89 16.76
N LYS A 9 -9.05 -8.67 16.06
CA LYS A 9 -8.79 -10.10 15.82
C LYS A 9 -7.86 -10.35 14.64
N ALA A 10 -7.65 -9.34 13.77
CA ALA A 10 -6.71 -9.38 12.67
C ALA A 10 -6.29 -7.97 12.25
N VAL A 11 -5.14 -7.88 11.57
CA VAL A 11 -4.64 -6.65 10.97
C VAL A 11 -4.48 -6.86 9.47
N LEU A 12 -5.05 -5.94 8.68
CA LEU A 12 -5.00 -5.92 7.22
C LEU A 12 -4.10 -4.77 6.79
N TRP A 13 -2.92 -5.10 6.30
CA TRP A 13 -1.91 -4.15 5.88
C TRP A 13 -2.10 -3.77 4.42
N ASP A 14 -2.14 -2.49 4.13
CA ASP A 14 -1.78 -2.02 2.80
C ASP A 14 -0.28 -2.18 2.56
N MET A 15 0.16 -2.14 1.30
CA MET A 15 1.54 -2.37 0.91
C MET A 15 2.28 -1.07 0.63
N ASP A 16 1.91 -0.39 -0.45
CA ASP A 16 2.68 0.71 -1.03
C ASP A 16 2.49 2.01 -0.26
N GLY A 17 3.55 2.57 0.34
CA GLY A 17 3.51 3.75 1.19
C GLY A 17 3.15 3.44 2.66
N THR A 18 2.55 2.28 2.92
CA THR A 18 2.15 1.85 4.26
C THR A 18 3.16 0.88 4.87
N LEU A 19 3.29 -0.32 4.30
CA LEU A 19 4.24 -1.33 4.78
C LEU A 19 5.64 -1.11 4.22
N ILE A 20 5.73 -0.71 2.95
CA ILE A 20 6.97 -0.45 2.23
C ILE A 20 7.02 0.98 1.70
N ASP A 21 8.21 1.59 1.77
CA ASP A 21 8.50 2.89 1.15
C ASP A 21 8.86 2.67 -0.34
N SER A 22 7.82 2.49 -1.15
CA SER A 22 7.97 2.18 -2.58
C SER A 22 8.08 3.42 -3.45
N GLU A 23 7.66 4.60 -3.00
CA GLU A 23 7.63 5.83 -3.79
C GLU A 23 9.00 6.22 -4.37
N PRO A 24 10.12 6.22 -3.59
CA PRO A 24 11.44 6.52 -4.15
C PRO A 24 11.87 5.54 -5.26
N ILE A 25 11.41 4.29 -5.20
CA ILE A 25 11.71 3.27 -6.20
C ILE A 25 10.96 3.58 -7.49
N TRP A 26 9.66 3.91 -7.41
CA TRP A 26 8.86 4.33 -8.56
C TRP A 26 9.49 5.55 -9.25
N ILE A 27 9.77 6.60 -8.51
CA ILE A 27 10.42 7.84 -9.00
C ILE A 27 11.77 7.53 -9.68
N GLY A 28 12.58 6.67 -9.06
CA GLY A 28 13.88 6.26 -9.57
C GLY A 28 13.79 5.50 -10.89
N GLU A 29 12.85 4.56 -11.01
CA GLU A 29 12.66 3.76 -12.22
C GLU A 29 12.04 4.56 -13.37
N GLU A 30 11.07 5.43 -13.09
CA GLU A 30 10.54 6.38 -14.09
C GLU A 30 11.66 7.22 -14.69
N ARG A 31 12.48 7.84 -13.82
CA ARG A 31 13.61 8.66 -14.27
C ARG A 31 14.58 7.84 -15.11
N ARG A 32 15.01 6.69 -14.64
CA ARG A 32 15.95 5.80 -15.34
C ARG A 32 15.45 5.42 -16.73
N ILE A 33 14.18 5.08 -16.85
CA ILE A 33 13.55 4.72 -18.13
C ILE A 33 13.54 5.93 -19.06
N MET A 34 13.04 7.07 -18.61
CA MET A 34 12.90 8.27 -19.44
C MET A 34 14.26 8.80 -19.89
N GLU A 35 15.26 8.85 -19.01
CA GLU A 35 16.62 9.26 -19.36
C GLU A 35 17.27 8.29 -20.37
N SER A 36 17.02 6.98 -20.28
CA SER A 36 17.51 5.98 -21.23
C SER A 36 16.93 6.17 -22.64
N LEU A 37 15.76 6.80 -22.73
CA LEU A 37 15.07 7.15 -23.99
C LEU A 37 15.43 8.54 -24.50
N GLY A 38 16.35 9.25 -23.80
CA GLY A 38 16.80 10.59 -24.18
C GLY A 38 15.87 11.73 -23.75
N ALA A 39 14.91 11.45 -22.88
CA ALA A 39 14.07 12.47 -22.25
C ALA A 39 14.71 13.01 -20.97
N THR A 40 14.39 14.26 -20.60
CA THR A 40 14.63 14.76 -19.25
C THR A 40 13.46 14.42 -18.35
N TRP A 41 13.76 14.04 -17.07
CA TRP A 41 12.73 13.72 -16.09
C TRP A 41 13.00 14.46 -14.79
N SER A 42 12.22 15.49 -14.54
CA SER A 42 12.35 16.36 -13.37
C SER A 42 11.62 15.79 -12.14
N LYS A 43 11.82 16.42 -11.00
CA LYS A 43 11.05 16.08 -9.79
C LYS A 43 9.55 16.35 -9.97
N GLU A 44 9.20 17.43 -10.67
CA GLU A 44 7.83 17.82 -10.98
C GLU A 44 7.15 16.78 -11.89
N ASP A 45 7.90 16.19 -12.83
CA ASP A 45 7.40 15.12 -13.70
C ASP A 45 7.05 13.87 -12.88
N ALA A 46 7.92 13.47 -11.95
CA ALA A 46 7.68 12.35 -11.05
C ALA A 46 6.47 12.60 -10.14
N LEU A 47 6.39 13.79 -9.53
CA LEU A 47 5.26 14.18 -8.68
C LEU A 47 3.91 14.15 -9.45
N TYR A 48 3.91 14.48 -10.74
CA TYR A 48 2.71 14.38 -11.56
C TYR A 48 2.22 12.92 -11.73
N CYS A 49 3.13 11.97 -11.73
CA CYS A 49 2.82 10.55 -11.90
C CYS A 49 2.32 9.87 -10.63
N ILE A 50 2.71 10.35 -9.45
CA ILE A 50 2.35 9.76 -8.16
C ILE A 50 0.82 9.63 -8.01
N GLY A 51 0.37 8.44 -7.61
CA GLY A 51 -1.03 8.15 -7.31
C GLY A 51 -1.98 8.24 -8.51
N GLY A 52 -1.46 8.36 -9.74
CA GLY A 52 -2.27 8.41 -10.94
C GLY A 52 -2.56 7.05 -11.55
N PRO A 53 -3.65 6.93 -12.32
CA PRO A 53 -3.90 5.73 -13.09
C PRO A 53 -2.81 5.55 -14.16
N MET A 54 -2.44 4.30 -14.46
CA MET A 54 -1.37 3.98 -15.42
C MET A 54 -1.60 4.58 -16.81
N SER A 55 -2.86 4.78 -17.24
CA SER A 55 -3.18 5.47 -18.49
C SER A 55 -2.71 6.94 -18.49
N ARG A 56 -2.88 7.65 -17.36
CA ARG A 56 -2.37 9.03 -17.22
C ARG A 56 -0.85 9.06 -17.20
N VAL A 57 -0.23 8.16 -16.46
CA VAL A 57 1.24 8.04 -16.36
C VAL A 57 1.83 7.76 -17.74
N ASP A 58 1.30 6.78 -18.47
CA ASP A 58 1.74 6.44 -19.83
C ASP A 58 1.65 7.61 -20.80
N ALA A 59 0.47 8.24 -20.85
CA ALA A 59 0.27 9.40 -21.74
C ALA A 59 1.23 10.55 -21.41
N TYR A 60 1.49 10.79 -20.13
CA TYR A 60 2.42 11.80 -19.68
C TYR A 60 3.86 11.46 -20.06
N MET A 61 4.33 10.25 -19.76
CA MET A 61 5.66 9.77 -20.12
C MET A 61 5.88 9.89 -21.64
N ARG A 62 4.92 9.42 -22.47
CA ARG A 62 5.01 9.56 -23.93
C ARG A 62 5.10 11.04 -24.38
N SER A 63 4.37 11.95 -23.73
CA SER A 63 4.41 13.37 -24.07
C SER A 63 5.78 14.02 -23.83
N LYS A 64 6.58 13.46 -22.92
CA LYS A 64 7.93 13.94 -22.56
C LYS A 64 9.04 13.35 -23.43
N LEU A 65 8.75 12.33 -24.24
CA LEU A 65 9.74 11.76 -25.16
C LEU A 65 10.16 12.77 -26.22
N PRO A 66 11.43 12.72 -26.71
CA PRO A 66 11.84 13.40 -27.92
C PRO A 66 10.91 13.06 -29.09
N GLU A 67 10.65 14.03 -29.96
CA GLU A 67 9.67 13.89 -31.06
C GLU A 67 9.94 12.65 -31.93
N ASN A 68 11.20 12.41 -32.28
CA ASN A 68 11.62 11.25 -33.04
C ASN A 68 11.48 9.91 -32.35
N LYS A 69 11.13 9.89 -31.04
CA LYS A 69 10.92 8.69 -30.24
C LYS A 69 9.44 8.40 -29.95
N ARG A 70 8.57 9.41 -30.07
CA ARG A 70 7.15 9.27 -29.66
C ARG A 70 6.43 8.21 -30.47
N GLU A 71 6.72 8.08 -31.76
CA GLU A 71 6.09 7.09 -32.64
C GLU A 71 6.57 5.66 -32.43
N GLU A 72 7.68 5.47 -31.69
CA GLU A 72 8.20 4.15 -31.35
C GLU A 72 7.36 3.45 -30.25
N PHE A 73 6.52 4.20 -29.50
CA PHE A 73 5.76 3.70 -28.35
C PHE A 73 4.26 3.88 -28.55
N SER A 74 3.53 2.77 -28.52
CA SER A 74 2.07 2.72 -28.46
C SER A 74 1.55 3.02 -27.06
N GLU A 75 0.24 3.12 -26.93
CA GLU A 75 -0.42 3.26 -25.62
C GLU A 75 -0.07 2.08 -24.68
N TYR A 76 0.27 2.39 -23.44
CA TYR A 76 0.73 1.48 -22.39
C TYR A 76 2.10 0.81 -22.57
N ASP A 77 2.87 1.12 -23.61
CA ASP A 77 4.21 0.54 -23.78
C ASP A 77 5.18 1.01 -22.69
N LEU A 78 5.17 2.31 -22.36
CA LEU A 78 6.06 2.85 -21.33
C LEU A 78 5.70 2.35 -19.93
N THR A 79 4.41 2.31 -19.60
CA THR A 79 3.99 1.76 -18.33
C THR A 79 4.22 0.26 -18.24
N ARG A 80 4.13 -0.48 -19.33
CA ARG A 80 4.52 -1.91 -19.35
C ARG A 80 6.01 -2.09 -19.09
N ILE A 81 6.87 -1.25 -19.65
CA ILE A 81 8.31 -1.25 -19.36
C ILE A 81 8.56 -0.91 -17.89
N LEU A 82 7.89 0.13 -17.37
CA LEU A 82 7.97 0.54 -15.97
C LEU A 82 7.54 -0.59 -15.02
N LEU A 83 6.38 -1.18 -15.24
CA LEU A 83 5.87 -2.27 -14.41
C LEU A 83 6.80 -3.49 -14.40
N ASN A 84 7.34 -3.87 -15.56
CA ASN A 84 8.32 -4.95 -15.64
C ASN A 84 9.60 -4.63 -14.86
N SER A 85 10.09 -3.39 -14.97
CA SER A 85 11.25 -2.92 -14.21
C SER A 85 10.99 -2.91 -12.70
N MET A 86 9.81 -2.46 -12.28
CA MET A 86 9.39 -2.48 -10.88
C MET A 86 9.35 -3.90 -10.31
N VAL A 87 8.81 -4.88 -11.07
CA VAL A 87 8.81 -6.30 -10.65
C VAL A 87 10.24 -6.80 -10.38
N GLU A 88 11.19 -6.49 -11.27
CA GLU A 88 12.58 -6.88 -11.07
C GLU A 88 13.23 -6.14 -9.89
N ARG A 89 12.96 -4.86 -9.75
CA ARG A 89 13.50 -4.02 -8.68
C ARG A 89 13.02 -4.47 -7.30
N PHE A 90 11.74 -4.82 -7.18
CA PHE A 90 11.14 -5.28 -5.92
C PHE A 90 11.63 -6.67 -5.47
N LYS A 91 12.23 -7.45 -6.36
CA LYS A 91 12.84 -8.75 -5.98
C LYS A 91 14.15 -8.60 -5.20
N THR A 92 14.80 -7.45 -5.27
CA THR A 92 16.16 -7.28 -4.74
C THR A 92 16.20 -6.65 -3.36
N ASP A 93 15.57 -5.50 -3.19
CA ASP A 93 15.55 -4.77 -1.93
C ASP A 93 14.41 -3.75 -1.95
N VAL A 94 13.48 -3.89 -1.02
CA VAL A 94 12.38 -2.95 -0.84
C VAL A 94 12.38 -2.52 0.62
N PRO A 95 12.64 -1.24 0.92
CA PRO A 95 12.68 -0.76 2.29
C PRO A 95 11.27 -0.79 2.90
N PHE A 96 11.21 -1.15 4.17
CA PHE A 96 10.01 -0.92 4.97
C PHE A 96 9.76 0.58 5.14
N SER A 97 8.50 0.98 5.21
CA SER A 97 8.15 2.32 5.67
C SER A 97 8.63 2.56 7.10
N PRO A 98 8.99 3.79 7.47
CA PRO A 98 9.53 4.09 8.80
C PRO A 98 8.60 3.62 9.94
N GLY A 99 9.10 2.73 10.78
CA GLY A 99 8.38 2.11 11.91
C GLY A 99 7.51 0.89 11.54
N ALA A 100 7.31 0.60 10.25
CA ALA A 100 6.47 -0.51 9.83
C ALA A 100 7.08 -1.88 10.17
N LYS A 101 8.42 -2.01 10.03
CA LYS A 101 9.13 -3.26 10.34
C LYS A 101 8.98 -3.63 11.81
N GLU A 102 9.22 -2.69 12.70
CA GLU A 102 9.10 -2.89 14.15
C GLU A 102 7.68 -3.24 14.56
N LEU A 103 6.69 -2.59 13.95
CA LEU A 103 5.30 -2.83 14.28
C LEU A 103 4.80 -4.19 13.75
N ILE A 104 5.15 -4.58 12.52
CA ILE A 104 4.75 -5.89 11.99
C ILE A 104 5.41 -7.04 12.75
N ASP A 105 6.67 -6.87 13.18
CA ASP A 105 7.35 -7.86 14.02
C ASP A 105 6.64 -8.05 15.37
N GLN A 106 6.25 -6.97 16.06
CA GLN A 106 5.48 -7.04 17.29
C GLN A 106 4.14 -7.78 17.07
N MET A 107 3.44 -7.51 15.97
CA MET A 107 2.20 -8.20 15.64
C MET A 107 2.42 -9.69 15.36
N TYR A 108 3.51 -10.02 14.69
CA TYR A 108 3.87 -11.41 14.39
C TYR A 108 4.24 -12.18 15.66
N GLU A 109 5.07 -11.60 16.52
CA GLU A 109 5.46 -12.17 17.82
C GLU A 109 4.24 -12.35 18.76
N ALA A 110 3.29 -11.43 18.69
CA ALA A 110 2.01 -11.52 19.39
C ALA A 110 1.03 -12.50 18.72
N ALA A 111 1.42 -13.18 17.65
CA ALA A 111 0.60 -14.11 16.85
C ALA A 111 -0.75 -13.52 16.37
N ILE A 112 -0.80 -12.21 16.14
CA ILE A 112 -1.97 -11.53 15.56
C ILE A 112 -2.09 -11.95 14.08
N PRO A 113 -3.24 -12.48 13.64
CA PRO A 113 -3.44 -12.81 12.24
C PRO A 113 -3.31 -11.57 11.34
N MET A 114 -2.49 -11.67 10.28
CA MET A 114 -2.31 -10.55 9.35
C MET A 114 -2.57 -10.97 7.91
N ALA A 115 -3.06 -10.02 7.11
CA ALA A 115 -3.16 -10.13 5.66
C ALA A 115 -2.53 -8.90 4.98
N LEU A 116 -1.99 -9.08 3.78
CA LEU A 116 -1.53 -7.99 2.92
C LEU A 116 -2.59 -7.73 1.84
N VAL A 117 -2.97 -6.46 1.64
CA VAL A 117 -4.01 -6.06 0.68
C VAL A 117 -3.52 -4.85 -0.12
N THR A 118 -3.19 -5.05 -1.39
CA THR A 118 -2.66 -3.97 -2.25
C THR A 118 -3.47 -3.80 -3.53
N ALA A 119 -3.49 -2.58 -4.07
CA ALA A 119 -3.95 -2.27 -5.41
C ALA A 119 -2.88 -2.55 -6.49
N SER A 120 -1.67 -2.91 -6.10
CA SER A 120 -0.59 -3.30 -7.01
C SER A 120 -0.84 -4.66 -7.63
N SER A 121 -0.25 -4.90 -8.82
CA SER A 121 -0.38 -6.18 -9.51
C SER A 121 0.23 -7.32 -8.69
N ARG A 122 -0.31 -8.52 -8.89
CA ARG A 122 0.22 -9.73 -8.24
C ARG A 122 1.73 -9.90 -8.43
N ALA A 123 2.27 -9.56 -9.59
CA ALA A 123 3.68 -9.69 -9.88
C ALA A 123 4.53 -8.72 -9.02
N ILE A 124 4.09 -7.47 -8.84
CA ILE A 124 4.74 -6.48 -7.97
C ILE A 124 4.65 -6.94 -6.51
N MET A 125 3.47 -7.34 -6.03
CA MET A 125 3.28 -7.84 -4.67
C MET A 125 4.19 -9.06 -4.39
N GLN A 126 4.27 -10.01 -5.30
CA GLN A 126 5.15 -11.18 -5.15
C GLN A 126 6.64 -10.80 -5.16
N GLY A 127 7.01 -9.77 -5.93
CA GLY A 127 8.36 -9.19 -5.88
C GLY A 127 8.66 -8.64 -4.49
N ALA A 128 7.81 -7.78 -3.96
CA ALA A 128 7.96 -7.18 -2.63
C ALA A 128 8.00 -8.22 -1.51
N LEU A 129 7.17 -9.25 -1.58
CA LEU A 129 7.12 -10.32 -0.58
C LEU A 129 8.43 -11.13 -0.46
N LYS A 130 9.31 -11.10 -1.48
CA LYS A 130 10.63 -11.71 -1.37
C LYS A 130 11.55 -10.96 -0.42
N SER A 131 11.43 -9.63 -0.36
CA SER A 131 12.14 -8.78 0.60
C SER A 131 11.45 -8.72 1.96
N ILE A 132 10.13 -8.54 1.97
CA ILE A 132 9.33 -8.40 3.20
C ILE A 132 9.30 -9.71 4.00
N GLY A 133 9.10 -10.83 3.31
CA GLY A 133 8.84 -12.15 3.90
C GLY A 133 7.35 -12.50 3.88
N THR A 134 7.06 -13.70 3.38
CA THR A 134 5.67 -14.21 3.29
C THR A 134 5.14 -14.73 4.63
N HIS A 135 6.01 -14.99 5.58
CA HIS A 135 5.69 -15.62 6.86
C HIS A 135 4.80 -14.75 7.77
N TYR A 136 4.78 -13.42 7.55
CA TYR A 136 3.92 -12.51 8.31
C TYR A 136 2.42 -12.71 8.02
N PHE A 137 2.07 -13.15 6.82
CA PHE A 137 0.70 -13.08 6.33
C PHE A 137 0.03 -14.44 6.21
N LYS A 138 -1.22 -14.53 6.67
CA LYS A 138 -2.10 -15.69 6.44
C LYS A 138 -2.63 -15.72 5.01
N THR A 139 -2.82 -14.56 4.40
CA THR A 139 -3.24 -14.39 3.01
C THR A 139 -2.72 -13.07 2.44
N THR A 140 -2.65 -13.00 1.12
CA THR A 140 -2.28 -11.79 0.39
C THR A 140 -3.26 -11.56 -0.75
N ILE A 141 -3.76 -10.33 -0.88
CA ILE A 141 -4.74 -9.91 -1.89
C ILE A 141 -4.11 -8.81 -2.74
N SER A 142 -4.09 -9.03 -4.05
CA SER A 142 -3.63 -8.08 -5.08
C SER A 142 -4.81 -7.59 -5.92
N ASP A 143 -4.57 -6.71 -6.88
CA ASP A 143 -5.56 -6.28 -7.88
C ASP A 143 -6.18 -7.46 -8.66
N ALA A 144 -5.40 -8.51 -8.91
CA ALA A 144 -5.83 -9.69 -9.65
C ALA A 144 -6.80 -10.62 -8.87
N ASP A 145 -6.99 -10.38 -7.58
CA ASP A 145 -7.86 -11.20 -6.72
C ASP A 145 -9.27 -10.63 -6.59
N VAL A 146 -9.50 -9.43 -7.09
CA VAL A 146 -10.76 -8.69 -6.95
C VAL A 146 -11.26 -8.20 -8.30
N GLU A 147 -12.57 -8.07 -8.43
CA GLU A 147 -13.19 -7.45 -9.61
C GLU A 147 -13.08 -5.92 -9.56
N ARG A 148 -13.11 -5.36 -8.36
CA ARG A 148 -13.05 -3.93 -8.11
C ARG A 148 -11.96 -3.65 -7.07
N SER A 149 -10.93 -2.94 -7.51
CA SER A 149 -9.82 -2.51 -6.66
C SER A 149 -10.22 -1.30 -5.80
N LYS A 150 -9.37 -0.92 -4.83
CA LYS A 150 -9.54 0.30 -4.03
C LYS A 150 -9.90 1.48 -4.93
N PRO A 151 -10.90 2.31 -4.61
CA PRO A 151 -11.56 2.48 -3.30
C PRO A 151 -12.73 1.53 -2.99
N ASP A 152 -12.99 0.49 -3.81
CA ASP A 152 -13.99 -0.53 -3.46
C ASP A 152 -13.48 -1.36 -2.27
N PRO A 153 -14.36 -1.70 -1.29
CA PRO A 153 -13.98 -2.45 -0.10
C PRO A 153 -13.65 -3.92 -0.34
N GLN A 154 -13.85 -4.43 -1.55
CA GLN A 154 -13.79 -5.86 -1.88
C GLN A 154 -12.49 -6.53 -1.42
N GLY A 155 -11.34 -5.86 -1.59
CA GLY A 155 -10.04 -6.43 -1.21
C GLY A 155 -9.92 -6.68 0.29
N TYR A 156 -10.32 -5.72 1.12
CA TYR A 156 -10.29 -5.88 2.59
C TYR A 156 -11.31 -6.90 3.07
N GLN A 157 -12.53 -6.89 2.50
CA GLN A 157 -13.56 -7.88 2.82
C GLN A 157 -13.12 -9.30 2.45
N LEU A 158 -12.49 -9.48 1.30
CA LEU A 158 -11.95 -10.77 0.85
C LEU A 158 -10.82 -11.25 1.78
N ALA A 159 -9.89 -10.36 2.17
CA ALA A 159 -8.83 -10.70 3.10
C ALA A 159 -9.38 -11.17 4.45
N ALA A 160 -10.29 -10.42 5.06
CA ALA A 160 -10.93 -10.77 6.33
C ALA A 160 -11.67 -12.11 6.25
N SER A 161 -12.46 -12.32 5.19
CA SER A 161 -13.18 -13.57 4.93
C SER A 161 -12.21 -14.75 4.78
N THR A 162 -11.12 -14.59 4.05
CA THR A 162 -10.12 -15.64 3.80
C THR A 162 -9.43 -16.09 5.10
N ILE A 163 -9.15 -15.16 6.02
CA ILE A 163 -8.56 -15.49 7.33
C ILE A 163 -9.61 -15.89 8.37
N GLY A 164 -10.91 -15.86 8.03
CA GLY A 164 -12.00 -16.29 8.90
C GLY A 164 -12.32 -15.31 10.04
N VAL A 165 -12.05 -14.00 9.85
CA VAL A 165 -12.31 -12.95 10.84
C VAL A 165 -13.39 -12.00 10.29
N PRO A 166 -14.43 -11.66 11.08
CA PRO A 166 -15.39 -10.62 10.68
C PRO A 166 -14.68 -9.29 10.42
N ILE A 167 -15.00 -8.62 9.32
CA ILE A 167 -14.31 -7.37 8.92
C ILE A 167 -14.41 -6.27 9.97
N GLN A 168 -15.51 -6.21 10.72
CA GLN A 168 -15.72 -5.26 11.82
C GLN A 168 -14.80 -5.48 13.03
N ASP A 169 -14.15 -6.65 13.12
CA ASP A 169 -13.17 -6.99 14.15
C ASP A 169 -11.71 -6.82 13.65
N CYS A 170 -11.54 -6.33 12.40
CA CYS A 170 -10.24 -6.10 11.80
C CYS A 170 -9.80 -4.63 11.93
N LEU A 171 -8.48 -4.44 12.05
CA LEU A 171 -7.81 -3.15 11.87
C LEU A 171 -7.16 -3.11 10.49
N VAL A 172 -7.45 -2.09 9.70
CA VAL A 172 -6.72 -1.76 8.47
C VAL A 172 -5.67 -0.72 8.80
N ILE A 173 -4.47 -0.84 8.22
CA ILE A 173 -3.41 0.19 8.26
C ILE A 173 -3.18 0.66 6.83
N GLU A 174 -3.26 1.98 6.59
CA GLU A 174 -3.33 2.59 5.25
C GLU A 174 -2.84 4.03 5.25
N ASP A 175 -2.28 4.49 4.11
CA ASP A 175 -1.74 5.85 3.96
C ASP A 175 -2.37 6.65 2.80
N SER A 176 -3.19 6.00 1.97
CA SER A 176 -3.79 6.60 0.78
C SER A 176 -5.27 6.97 0.95
N ILE A 177 -5.74 7.96 0.19
CA ILE A 177 -7.17 8.35 0.17
C ILE A 177 -8.02 7.19 -0.37
N THR A 178 -7.56 6.53 -1.43
CA THR A 178 -8.30 5.42 -2.06
C THR A 178 -8.40 4.21 -1.15
N GLY A 179 -7.32 3.84 -0.50
CA GLY A 179 -7.29 2.72 0.43
C GLY A 179 -8.03 3.01 1.73
N SER A 180 -7.89 4.22 2.29
CA SER A 180 -8.67 4.65 3.45
C SER A 180 -10.18 4.65 3.17
N THR A 181 -10.59 5.08 1.96
CA THR A 181 -11.99 5.01 1.53
C THR A 181 -12.48 3.56 1.46
N ALA A 182 -11.67 2.66 0.90
CA ALA A 182 -11.99 1.23 0.86
C ALA A 182 -12.10 0.62 2.26
N ALA A 183 -11.18 0.97 3.17
CA ALA A 183 -11.19 0.49 4.56
C ALA A 183 -12.45 0.95 5.30
N ILE A 184 -12.81 2.23 5.22
CA ILE A 184 -14.03 2.77 5.81
C ILE A 184 -15.27 2.06 5.24
N ALA A 185 -15.35 1.95 3.92
CA ALA A 185 -16.48 1.30 3.24
C ALA A 185 -16.60 -0.21 3.59
N SER A 186 -15.49 -0.86 3.96
CA SER A 186 -15.50 -2.27 4.38
C SER A 186 -16.16 -2.50 5.74
N GLY A 187 -16.21 -1.48 6.60
CA GLY A 187 -16.68 -1.54 7.99
C GLY A 187 -15.59 -1.87 9.01
N ALA A 188 -14.33 -2.03 8.61
CA ALA A 188 -13.19 -2.21 9.49
C ALA A 188 -12.87 -0.96 10.33
N TYR A 189 -12.04 -1.12 11.35
CA TYR A 189 -11.31 -0.01 11.96
C TYR A 189 -10.15 0.40 11.04
N LEU A 190 -9.80 1.68 11.03
CA LEU A 190 -8.73 2.24 10.21
C LEU A 190 -7.72 3.01 11.05
N LEU A 191 -6.46 2.63 10.97
CA LEU A 191 -5.32 3.44 11.33
C LEU A 191 -4.77 4.09 10.07
N GLY A 192 -5.10 5.36 9.84
CA GLY A 192 -4.65 6.13 8.70
C GLY A 192 -3.31 6.81 8.97
N ILE A 193 -2.34 6.64 8.07
CA ILE A 193 -1.02 7.27 8.15
C ILE A 193 -1.02 8.51 7.26
N THR A 194 -0.81 9.70 7.84
CA THR A 194 -1.03 10.98 7.15
C THR A 194 0.25 11.63 6.59
N HIS A 195 1.36 10.88 6.50
CA HIS A 195 2.63 11.43 5.99
C HIS A 195 2.53 12.01 4.57
N SER A 196 1.62 11.48 3.73
CA SER A 196 1.38 11.94 2.36
C SER A 196 0.27 12.99 2.26
N GLY A 197 -0.41 13.32 3.36
CA GLY A 197 -1.47 14.32 3.40
C GLY A 197 -2.70 13.88 4.19
N PRO A 198 -3.77 14.71 4.18
CA PRO A 198 -4.98 14.43 4.94
C PRO A 198 -5.75 13.24 4.35
N LEU A 199 -6.24 12.37 5.23
CA LEU A 199 -7.05 11.21 4.90
C LEU A 199 -8.52 11.39 5.33
N PRO A 200 -9.46 10.60 4.74
CA PRO A 200 -10.85 10.59 5.17
C PRO A 200 -11.00 10.23 6.65
N SER A 201 -11.95 10.86 7.33
CA SER A 201 -12.31 10.58 8.72
C SER A 201 -13.70 9.96 8.82
N ALA A 202 -13.88 9.03 9.76
CA ALA A 202 -15.14 8.36 10.06
C ALA A 202 -15.14 7.89 11.54
N GLU A 203 -16.22 7.27 11.99
CA GLU A 203 -16.39 6.85 13.39
C GLU A 203 -15.30 5.87 13.89
N LYS A 204 -14.82 4.95 13.01
CA LYS A 204 -13.84 3.92 13.36
C LYS A 204 -12.41 4.25 12.89
N VAL A 205 -12.10 5.53 12.74
CA VAL A 205 -10.82 5.99 12.18
C VAL A 205 -9.99 6.71 13.22
N CYS A 206 -8.72 6.30 13.35
CA CYS A 206 -7.67 7.05 14.02
C CYS A 206 -6.57 7.39 13.00
N HIS A 207 -5.93 8.54 13.17
CA HIS A 207 -4.83 8.97 12.33
C HIS A 207 -3.54 9.12 13.13
N VAL A 208 -2.42 8.75 12.51
CA VAL A 208 -1.07 9.01 12.98
C VAL A 208 -0.26 9.62 11.85
N GLU A 209 0.77 10.38 12.17
CA GLU A 209 1.65 10.97 11.15
C GLU A 209 2.52 9.91 10.48
N ASN A 210 3.02 8.95 11.26
CA ASN A 210 3.88 7.84 10.82
C ASN A 210 3.81 6.70 11.84
N LEU A 211 4.49 5.58 11.56
CA LEU A 211 4.54 4.41 12.46
C LEU A 211 5.79 4.39 13.36
N ILE A 212 6.65 5.42 13.31
CA ILE A 212 7.88 5.48 14.11
C ILE A 212 7.52 5.43 15.60
N ALA A 213 8.14 4.50 16.33
CA ALA A 213 7.91 4.28 17.75
C ALA A 213 6.45 3.96 18.14
N LEU A 214 5.57 3.65 17.18
CA LEU A 214 4.24 3.16 17.47
C LEU A 214 4.32 1.68 17.87
N GLU A 215 3.85 1.38 19.07
CA GLU A 215 3.77 0.02 19.61
C GLU A 215 2.31 -0.47 19.64
N LEU A 216 2.11 -1.77 19.87
CA LEU A 216 0.77 -2.35 20.02
C LEU A 216 -0.03 -1.67 21.13
N SER A 217 0.62 -1.31 22.25
CA SER A 217 0.00 -0.55 23.34
C SER A 217 -0.52 0.82 22.91
N GLY A 218 0.25 1.52 22.06
CA GLY A 218 -0.16 2.81 21.49
C GLY A 218 -1.38 2.68 20.58
N ILE A 219 -1.47 1.60 19.80
CA ILE A 219 -2.68 1.32 19.00
C ILE A 219 -3.89 1.11 19.91
N VAL A 220 -3.73 0.34 20.98
CA VAL A 220 -4.82 0.12 21.96
C VAL A 220 -5.30 1.44 22.56
N GLU A 221 -4.37 2.30 22.98
CA GLU A 221 -4.69 3.61 23.56
C GLU A 221 -5.43 4.52 22.54
N LEU A 222 -4.97 4.56 21.29
CA LEU A 222 -5.60 5.34 20.23
C LEU A 222 -7.05 4.93 19.98
N PHE A 223 -7.34 3.63 19.98
CA PHE A 223 -8.67 3.10 19.66
C PHE A 223 -9.58 2.92 20.88
N GLN A 224 -9.07 2.99 22.11
CA GLN A 224 -9.85 2.80 23.34
C GLN A 224 -11.12 3.67 23.39
N PRO A 225 -11.09 4.97 23.01
CA PRO A 225 -12.30 5.81 23.03
C PRO A 225 -13.39 5.37 22.04
N LEU A 226 -13.01 4.66 20.98
CA LEU A 226 -13.93 4.17 19.94
C LEU A 226 -14.53 2.81 20.29
N LEU A 227 -13.81 1.99 21.08
CA LEU A 227 -14.22 0.64 21.48
C LEU A 227 -15.22 0.66 22.65
N VAL A 228 -15.19 1.68 23.50
CA VAL A 228 -16.07 1.80 24.68
C VAL A 228 -17.49 2.30 24.32
N LYS A 229 -17.69 2.82 23.09
CA LYS A 229 -18.98 3.37 22.63
C LYS A 229 -19.93 2.34 22.02
N ASN A 230 -19.49 1.10 21.86
CA ASN A 230 -20.26 -0.05 21.35
C ASN A 230 -20.50 -1.08 22.47
#